data_9661ce3a611c2fe0a29dac93404f95cd
#
_entry.id   9661ce3a611c2fe0a29dac93404f95cd
#
_cell.length_a   1.000
_cell.length_b   1.000
_cell.length_c   1.000
_cell.angle_alpha   90.00
_cell.angle_beta   90.00
_cell.angle_gamma   90.00
#
_symmetry.space_group_name_H-M   'P 1'
#
loop_
_entity.id
_entity.type
_entity.pdbx_description
1 polymer ?
#
loop_
_entity_poly.entity_id
_entity_poly.type
_entity_poly.pdbx_seq_one_letter_code
_entity_poly.pdbx_strand_id
1 'polypeptide(L)'
;MCSRSRPSFAEPTDEIDSRKQKQGIAPNFVHSMDASHLMLTVCACVDKGVNAFAMIHDSYGVPAGYGSTMFTTVREVFVNTYTENDVLQDLHDHICNLLSPKMLKDLPEVPAKGDLDLNCAKESMYAFS
;
A
#
# COMPACT_ATOMS: atom_id res chain seq x y z
N MET A 1 -23.61 -16.81 -35.14
CA MET A 1 -24.27 -16.67 -33.80
C MET A 1 -24.14 -15.23 -33.37
N CYS A 2 -25.26 -14.50 -33.22
CA CYS A 2 -25.21 -13.11 -32.75
C CYS A 2 -25.14 -13.11 -31.23
N SER A 3 -24.02 -12.65 -30.65
CA SER A 3 -23.87 -12.50 -29.22
C SER A 3 -24.71 -11.30 -28.76
N ARG A 4 -25.70 -11.52 -27.89
CA ARG A 4 -26.44 -10.42 -27.23
C ARG A 4 -25.63 -9.94 -26.08
N SER A 5 -24.96 -8.79 -26.18
CA SER A 5 -24.41 -8.08 -25.04
C SER A 5 -25.52 -7.29 -24.33
N ARG A 6 -25.61 -7.42 -23.01
CA ARG A 6 -26.48 -6.58 -22.17
C ARG A 6 -25.59 -5.51 -21.55
N PRO A 7 -25.61 -4.27 -22.03
CA PRO A 7 -24.91 -3.19 -21.35
C PRO A 7 -25.59 -2.95 -20.00
N SER A 8 -24.79 -2.81 -18.93
CA SER A 8 -25.26 -2.35 -17.63
C SER A 8 -24.82 -0.90 -17.45
N PHE A 9 -25.76 -0.07 -17.07
CA PHE A 9 -25.50 1.32 -16.71
C PHE A 9 -25.56 1.44 -15.20
N ALA A 10 -24.54 2.07 -14.59
CA ALA A 10 -24.54 2.40 -13.18
C ALA A 10 -24.94 3.86 -13.03
N GLU A 11 -25.98 4.12 -12.26
CA GLU A 11 -26.41 5.47 -11.91
C GLU A 11 -25.93 5.76 -10.48
N PRO A 12 -25.19 6.86 -10.26
CA PRO A 12 -24.77 7.24 -8.91
C PRO A 12 -25.99 7.55 -8.05
N THR A 13 -26.01 7.05 -6.83
CA THR A 13 -27.04 7.35 -5.82
C THR A 13 -26.40 8.05 -4.63
N ASP A 14 -27.17 8.82 -3.87
CA ASP A 14 -26.72 9.46 -2.63
C ASP A 14 -26.64 8.47 -1.44
N GLU A 15 -27.02 7.21 -1.66
CA GLU A 15 -27.01 6.17 -0.62
C GLU A 15 -25.67 5.42 -0.62
N ILE A 16 -25.11 5.25 0.59
CA ILE A 16 -23.87 4.47 0.79
C ILE A 16 -24.21 2.98 0.80
N ASP A 17 -23.62 2.21 -0.12
CA ASP A 17 -23.70 0.76 -0.11
C ASP A 17 -22.72 0.19 0.95
N SER A 18 -23.25 -0.11 2.13
CA SER A 18 -22.47 -0.65 3.26
C SER A 18 -21.75 -1.95 2.93
N ARG A 19 -22.27 -2.77 2.02
CA ARG A 19 -21.62 -4.02 1.60
C ARG A 19 -20.38 -3.74 0.76
N LYS A 20 -20.49 -2.83 -0.21
CA LYS A 20 -19.34 -2.41 -1.02
C LYS A 20 -18.27 -1.71 -0.18
N GLN A 21 -18.67 -0.90 0.80
CA GLN A 21 -17.74 -0.27 1.75
C GLN A 21 -16.94 -1.33 2.52
N LYS A 22 -17.60 -2.34 3.09
CA LYS A 22 -16.94 -3.43 3.81
C LYS A 22 -15.98 -4.24 2.92
N GLN A 23 -16.36 -4.47 1.66
CA GLN A 23 -15.52 -5.20 0.72
C GLN A 23 -14.33 -4.38 0.20
N GLY A 24 -14.50 -3.05 0.14
CA GLY A 24 -13.49 -2.15 -0.43
C GLY A 24 -12.41 -1.72 0.55
N ILE A 25 -12.68 -1.70 1.88
CA ILE A 25 -11.75 -1.09 2.84
C ILE A 25 -10.38 -1.81 2.88
N ALA A 26 -10.36 -3.13 2.95
CA ALA A 26 -9.12 -3.89 3.05
C ALA A 26 -8.24 -3.76 1.79
N PRO A 27 -8.75 -4.00 0.56
CA PRO A 27 -7.94 -3.79 -0.64
C PRO A 27 -7.52 -2.31 -0.81
N ASN A 28 -8.36 -1.34 -0.47
CA ASN A 28 -7.99 0.07 -0.56
C ASN A 28 -6.87 0.42 0.42
N PHE A 29 -6.89 -0.14 1.63
CA PHE A 29 -5.80 0.04 2.59
C PHE A 29 -4.48 -0.54 2.06
N VAL A 30 -4.49 -1.77 1.55
CA VAL A 30 -3.30 -2.41 0.97
C VAL A 30 -2.75 -1.59 -0.21
N HIS A 31 -3.62 -1.18 -1.14
CA HIS A 31 -3.21 -0.35 -2.28
C HIS A 31 -2.68 1.02 -1.84
N SER A 32 -3.18 1.59 -0.75
CA SER A 32 -2.63 2.84 -0.21
C SER A 32 -1.23 2.67 0.34
N MET A 33 -0.92 1.51 0.92
CA MET A 33 0.44 1.18 1.39
C MET A 33 1.41 1.00 0.22
N ASP A 34 0.98 0.34 -0.87
CA ASP A 34 1.77 0.23 -2.10
C ASP A 34 2.07 1.61 -2.70
N ALA A 35 1.06 2.48 -2.78
CA ALA A 35 1.23 3.85 -3.27
C ALA A 35 2.18 4.67 -2.37
N SER A 36 2.09 4.49 -1.07
CA SER A 36 2.99 5.14 -0.10
C SER A 36 4.44 4.67 -0.29
N HIS A 37 4.66 3.36 -0.45
CA HIS A 37 5.97 2.79 -0.72
C HIS A 37 6.56 3.34 -2.02
N LEU A 38 5.76 3.45 -3.10
CA LEU A 38 6.19 4.04 -4.36
C LEU A 38 6.63 5.50 -4.17
N MET A 39 5.80 6.32 -3.52
CA MET A 39 6.12 7.74 -3.29
C MET A 39 7.38 7.91 -2.44
N LEU A 40 7.52 7.18 -1.35
CA LEU A 40 8.70 7.20 -0.49
C LEU A 40 9.96 6.75 -1.24
N THR A 41 9.84 5.72 -2.08
CA THR A 41 10.96 5.25 -2.92
C THR A 41 11.40 6.31 -3.91
N VAL A 42 10.48 7.01 -4.56
CA VAL A 42 10.80 8.13 -5.47
C VAL A 42 11.53 9.22 -4.71
N CYS A 43 11.03 9.66 -3.56
CA CYS A 43 11.67 10.68 -2.74
C CYS A 43 13.11 10.26 -2.36
N ALA A 44 13.27 9.04 -1.85
CA ALA A 44 14.59 8.54 -1.45
C ALA A 44 15.56 8.40 -2.65
N CYS A 45 15.07 8.09 -3.85
CA CYS A 45 15.87 8.06 -5.06
C CYS A 45 16.25 9.48 -5.52
N VAL A 46 15.36 10.45 -5.41
CA VAL A 46 15.67 11.85 -5.72
C VAL A 46 16.79 12.36 -4.80
N ASP A 47 16.75 12.05 -3.51
CA ASP A 47 17.81 12.41 -2.56
C ASP A 47 19.17 11.77 -2.94
N LYS A 48 19.16 10.63 -3.62
CA LYS A 48 20.34 9.95 -4.17
C LYS A 48 20.73 10.42 -5.58
N GLY A 49 20.10 11.49 -6.09
CA GLY A 49 20.42 12.14 -7.36
C GLY A 49 19.74 11.55 -8.60
N VAL A 50 18.78 10.64 -8.43
CA VAL A 50 17.97 10.14 -9.56
C VAL A 50 16.93 11.21 -9.92
N ASN A 51 16.87 11.60 -11.19
CA ASN A 51 16.00 12.69 -11.65
C ASN A 51 15.04 12.29 -12.79
N ALA A 52 15.02 11.01 -13.17
CA ALA A 52 14.14 10.50 -14.20
C ALA A 52 13.54 9.14 -13.77
N PHE A 53 12.22 9.04 -13.88
CA PHE A 53 11.46 7.89 -13.42
C PHE A 53 10.42 7.47 -14.44
N ALA A 54 10.16 6.16 -14.52
CA ALA A 54 9.02 5.58 -15.21
C ALA A 54 8.29 4.68 -14.21
N MET A 55 7.25 5.21 -13.56
CA MET A 55 6.47 4.50 -12.56
C MET A 55 5.13 4.09 -13.15
N ILE A 56 4.84 2.80 -13.14
CA ILE A 56 3.60 2.23 -13.65
C ILE A 56 3.06 1.27 -12.60
N HIS A 57 2.09 1.72 -11.81
CA HIS A 57 1.53 0.96 -10.68
C HIS A 57 2.63 0.52 -9.68
N ASP A 58 2.93 -0.77 -9.64
CA ASP A 58 3.92 -1.43 -8.80
C ASP A 58 5.30 -1.61 -9.47
N SER A 59 5.43 -1.13 -10.72
CA SER A 59 6.68 -1.24 -11.50
C SER A 59 7.50 0.04 -11.44
N TYR A 60 8.78 -0.12 -11.14
CA TYR A 60 9.72 0.97 -10.90
C TYR A 60 10.78 1.01 -12.00
N GLY A 61 10.81 2.07 -12.78
CA GLY A 61 11.80 2.27 -13.85
C GLY A 61 12.66 3.51 -13.61
N VAL A 62 13.96 3.36 -13.85
CA VAL A 62 14.95 4.44 -13.86
C VAL A 62 15.91 4.25 -15.04
N PRO A 63 16.67 5.28 -15.47
CA PRO A 63 17.74 5.08 -16.41
C PRO A 63 18.74 4.01 -15.95
N ALA A 64 19.27 3.22 -16.88
CA ALA A 64 20.10 2.04 -16.59
C ALA A 64 21.26 2.30 -15.61
N GLY A 65 21.87 3.50 -15.67
CA GLY A 65 22.93 3.90 -14.75
C GLY A 65 22.52 3.98 -13.27
N TYR A 66 21.22 4.06 -12.97
CA TYR A 66 20.68 4.12 -11.62
C TYR A 66 19.99 2.82 -11.17
N GLY A 67 20.08 1.76 -11.96
CA GLY A 67 19.41 0.49 -11.66
C GLY A 67 19.80 -0.08 -10.29
N SER A 68 21.09 -0.10 -9.94
CA SER A 68 21.56 -0.57 -8.63
C SER A 68 21.09 0.34 -7.48
N THR A 69 21.02 1.65 -7.70
CA THR A 69 20.49 2.61 -6.72
C THR A 69 19.02 2.32 -6.47
N MET A 70 18.20 2.13 -7.50
CA MET A 70 16.80 1.76 -7.37
C MET A 70 16.65 0.43 -6.65
N PHE A 71 17.40 -0.60 -7.06
CA PHE A 71 17.35 -1.93 -6.47
C PHE A 71 17.57 -1.90 -4.95
N THR A 72 18.53 -1.14 -4.47
CA THR A 72 18.83 -1.00 -3.04
C THR A 72 17.76 -0.14 -2.35
N THR A 73 17.40 1.00 -2.95
CA THR A 73 16.50 1.97 -2.32
C THR A 73 15.09 1.42 -2.12
N VAL A 74 14.54 0.68 -3.08
CA VAL A 74 13.20 0.10 -2.95
C VAL A 74 13.11 -0.85 -1.74
N ARG A 75 14.17 -1.61 -1.48
CA ARG A 75 14.26 -2.54 -0.33
C ARG A 75 14.44 -1.80 1.00
N GLU A 76 15.33 -0.82 1.01
CA GLU A 76 15.56 0.02 2.19
C GLU A 76 14.29 0.72 2.63
N VAL A 77 13.58 1.35 1.70
CA VAL A 77 12.33 2.06 1.96
C VAL A 77 11.25 1.09 2.47
N PHE A 78 11.12 -0.09 1.87
CA PHE A 78 10.18 -1.11 2.32
C PHE A 78 10.46 -1.51 3.78
N VAL A 79 11.69 -1.90 4.08
CA VAL A 79 12.07 -2.33 5.44
C VAL A 79 11.87 -1.19 6.44
N ASN A 80 12.33 0.01 6.13
CA ASN A 80 12.19 1.16 7.02
C ASN A 80 10.72 1.49 7.31
N THR A 81 9.87 1.48 6.28
CA THR A 81 8.44 1.76 6.45
C THR A 81 7.80 0.85 7.49
N TYR A 82 8.05 -0.45 7.42
CA TYR A 82 7.41 -1.42 8.33
C TYR A 82 8.19 -1.68 9.63
N THR A 83 9.44 -1.22 9.74
CA THR A 83 10.22 -1.28 10.98
C THR A 83 9.95 -0.06 11.85
N GLU A 84 9.85 1.11 11.23
CA GLU A 84 9.68 2.38 11.96
C GLU A 84 8.22 2.68 12.29
N ASN A 85 7.27 2.08 11.55
CA ASN A 85 5.84 2.33 11.71
C ASN A 85 5.06 1.04 11.98
N ASP A 86 4.06 1.13 12.82
CA ASP A 86 3.06 0.08 13.01
C ASP A 86 1.79 0.45 12.26
N VAL A 87 1.80 0.24 10.95
CA VAL A 87 0.73 0.69 10.03
C VAL A 87 -0.65 0.16 10.40
N LEU A 88 -0.75 -1.04 11.01
CA LEU A 88 -2.04 -1.58 11.46
C LEU A 88 -2.47 -0.92 12.77
N GLN A 89 -1.55 -0.68 13.70
CA GLN A 89 -1.85 0.03 14.94
C GLN A 89 -2.24 1.48 14.64
N ASP A 90 -1.52 2.15 13.75
CA ASP A 90 -1.84 3.52 13.33
C ASP A 90 -3.24 3.62 12.71
N LEU A 91 -3.61 2.64 11.86
CA LEU A 91 -4.96 2.55 11.28
C LEU A 91 -6.02 2.33 12.38
N HIS A 92 -5.75 1.40 13.30
CA HIS A 92 -6.65 1.10 14.42
C HIS A 92 -6.88 2.35 15.29
N ASP A 93 -5.81 3.04 15.66
CA ASP A 93 -5.87 4.24 16.49
C ASP A 93 -6.61 5.38 15.77
N HIS A 94 -6.39 5.52 14.46
CA HIS A 94 -7.15 6.46 13.65
C HIS A 94 -8.65 6.13 13.65
N ILE A 95 -9.01 4.87 13.49
CA ILE A 95 -10.41 4.41 13.56
C ILE A 95 -10.99 4.66 14.96
N CYS A 96 -10.24 4.38 16.03
CA CYS A 96 -10.66 4.65 17.40
C CYS A 96 -11.05 6.11 17.62
N ASN A 97 -10.29 7.04 17.04
CA ASN A 97 -10.57 8.47 17.13
C ASN A 97 -11.83 8.92 16.38
N LEU A 98 -12.29 8.15 15.41
CA LEU A 98 -13.48 8.44 14.62
C LEU A 98 -14.75 7.82 15.19
N LEU A 99 -14.62 6.74 15.98
CA LEU A 99 -15.76 5.97 16.45
C LEU A 99 -16.36 6.55 17.75
N SER A 100 -17.68 6.38 17.91
CA SER A 100 -18.34 6.66 19.18
C SER A 100 -17.98 5.61 20.23
N PRO A 101 -18.06 5.93 21.55
CA PRO A 101 -17.73 4.99 22.63
C PRO A 101 -18.53 3.68 22.61
N LYS A 102 -19.70 3.68 22.00
CA LYS A 102 -20.52 2.48 21.83
C LYS A 102 -19.94 1.54 20.76
N MET A 103 -19.44 2.10 19.68
CA MET A 103 -18.90 1.33 18.56
C MET A 103 -17.49 0.80 18.83
N LEU A 104 -16.72 1.48 19.71
CA LEU A 104 -15.39 1.03 20.13
C LEU A 104 -15.39 -0.35 20.76
N LYS A 105 -16.50 -0.76 21.40
CA LYS A 105 -16.59 -2.08 22.03
C LYS A 105 -16.61 -3.25 21.04
N ASP A 106 -17.01 -2.97 19.81
CA ASP A 106 -17.11 -3.95 18.74
C ASP A 106 -15.88 -3.95 17.82
N LEU A 107 -14.91 -3.04 18.08
CA LEU A 107 -13.68 -2.97 17.30
C LEU A 107 -12.72 -4.07 17.76
N PRO A 108 -12.26 -4.95 16.86
CA PRO A 108 -11.29 -5.98 17.21
C PRO A 108 -9.91 -5.38 17.51
N GLU A 109 -9.16 -6.04 18.37
CA GLU A 109 -7.77 -5.69 18.62
C GLU A 109 -6.89 -5.99 17.41
N VAL A 110 -5.79 -5.25 17.28
CA VAL A 110 -4.80 -5.48 16.22
C VAL A 110 -4.12 -6.84 16.47
N PRO A 111 -3.99 -7.70 15.46
CA PRO A 111 -3.31 -8.98 15.63
C PRO A 111 -1.84 -8.79 16.00
N ALA A 112 -1.32 -9.69 16.83
CA ALA A 112 0.10 -9.68 17.18
C ALA A 112 0.98 -9.84 15.93
N LYS A 113 2.09 -9.10 15.89
CA LYS A 113 3.09 -9.23 14.83
C LYS A 113 3.78 -10.59 14.91
N GLY A 114 4.21 -11.11 13.75
CA GLY A 114 5.09 -12.26 13.66
C GLY A 114 6.55 -11.92 14.05
N ASP A 115 7.40 -12.90 13.95
CA ASP A 115 8.82 -12.87 14.33
C ASP A 115 9.78 -12.75 13.12
N LEU A 116 9.25 -12.43 11.93
CA LEU A 116 10.05 -12.25 10.71
C LEU A 116 11.00 -11.06 10.85
N ASP A 117 12.30 -11.31 10.66
CA ASP A 117 13.27 -10.24 10.48
C ASP A 117 13.12 -9.60 9.08
N LEU A 118 12.55 -8.41 9.04
CA LEU A 118 12.33 -7.67 7.79
C LEU A 118 13.64 -7.33 7.05
N ASN A 119 14.78 -7.29 7.74
CA ASN A 119 16.07 -7.00 7.10
C ASN A 119 16.46 -8.06 6.07
N CYS A 120 15.93 -9.28 6.16
CA CYS A 120 16.15 -10.30 5.12
C CYS A 120 15.69 -9.84 3.72
N ALA A 121 14.73 -8.91 3.64
CA ALA A 121 14.29 -8.33 2.37
C ALA A 121 15.37 -7.49 1.69
N LYS A 122 16.29 -6.88 2.45
CA LYS A 122 17.41 -6.08 1.89
C LYS A 122 18.42 -6.97 1.14
N GLU A 123 18.60 -8.20 1.59
CA GLU A 123 19.57 -9.16 1.05
C GLU A 123 18.93 -10.07 -0.02
N SER A 124 17.62 -10.14 -0.07
CA SER A 124 16.91 -11.00 -1.02
C SER A 124 17.01 -10.49 -2.45
N MET A 125 17.41 -11.36 -3.38
CA MET A 125 17.43 -11.04 -4.81
C MET A 125 16.02 -10.96 -5.41
N TYR A 126 15.02 -11.55 -4.76
CA TYR A 126 13.65 -11.72 -5.27
C TYR A 126 12.59 -10.94 -4.50
N ALA A 127 12.97 -10.13 -3.51
CA ALA A 127 11.99 -9.32 -2.77
C ALA A 127 11.23 -8.35 -3.67
N PHE A 128 11.91 -7.81 -4.67
CA PHE A 128 11.35 -6.97 -5.75
C PHE A 128 12.06 -7.36 -7.04
N SER A 129 11.42 -8.08 -7.92
CA SER A 129 11.96 -8.61 -9.18
C SER A 129 11.37 -7.87 -10.39
#